data_1236c3c40f16b3f6053a96b5f942efbb
#
_entry.id   1236c3c40f16b3f6053a96b5f942efbb
#
_cell.length_a   1.000
_cell.length_b   1.000
_cell.length_c   1.000
_cell.angle_alpha   90.00
_cell.angle_beta   90.00
_cell.angle_gamma   90.00
#
_symmetry.space_group_name_H-M   'P 1'
#
loop_
_entity.id
_entity.type
_entity.pdbx_description
1 polymer ?
#
loop_
_entity_poly.entity_id
_entity_poly.type
_entity_poly.pdbx_seq_one_letter_code
_entity_poly.pdbx_strand_id
1 'polypeptide(L)'
;MSVVKPVRSKTLLATLSVLVVVAGMLFGANVASADSVQYQSYQRASQTEACAAQPGETPWQASWGADSSWYPTWEQWANAGTGGWTCGRSITWARDSATRTYALGDIGPGGGLVFLISGGLRYEMAPKTWGVNETTGIAWCSDTTSSITGAVGTAVGTGSANTTAMLALPCTSGAGVSARAYRGGGLTDWFLPSKDELNAMCNYSRNPTAPAAPSVSCYGSAPGSTQNSTFAAGTYGFASAPPSYWSSSQNIASDAREQFLANGFAGLDLKSGTLRVRPVRAF
;
A
#
# COMPACT_ATOMS: atom_id res chain seq x y z
N MET A 1 -52.40 9.92 -61.92
CA MET A 1 -51.04 9.36 -61.77
C MET A 1 -50.31 10.22 -60.78
N SER A 2 -50.32 9.79 -59.51
CA SER A 2 -49.59 10.51 -58.43
C SER A 2 -48.39 9.63 -58.05
N VAL A 3 -47.22 10.20 -58.22
CA VAL A 3 -45.95 9.56 -57.90
C VAL A 3 -45.64 9.86 -56.44
N VAL A 4 -45.69 8.81 -55.61
CA VAL A 4 -45.28 8.86 -54.22
C VAL A 4 -43.75 8.69 -54.16
N LYS A 5 -43.04 9.74 -53.64
CA LYS A 5 -41.60 9.65 -53.33
C LYS A 5 -41.39 8.94 -52.00
N PRO A 6 -40.42 8.02 -51.89
CA PRO A 6 -40.12 7.40 -50.61
C PRO A 6 -39.36 8.35 -49.69
N VAL A 7 -39.81 8.43 -48.45
CA VAL A 7 -39.13 9.12 -47.34
C VAL A 7 -37.94 8.28 -46.93
N ARG A 8 -36.75 8.85 -47.06
CA ARG A 8 -35.53 8.22 -46.50
C ARG A 8 -35.52 8.42 -45.00
N SER A 9 -35.68 7.35 -44.28
CA SER A 9 -35.42 7.25 -42.86
C SER A 9 -33.92 7.45 -42.62
N LYS A 10 -33.59 8.49 -41.88
CA LYS A 10 -32.22 8.67 -41.35
C LYS A 10 -32.10 7.76 -40.12
N THR A 11 -31.47 6.66 -40.30
CA THR A 11 -31.07 5.78 -39.20
C THR A 11 -29.99 6.51 -38.40
N LEU A 12 -30.33 6.90 -37.18
CA LEU A 12 -29.38 7.37 -36.19
C LEU A 12 -28.46 6.17 -35.84
N LEU A 13 -27.23 6.21 -36.30
CA LEU A 13 -26.22 5.31 -35.76
C LEU A 13 -25.86 5.82 -34.35
N ALA A 14 -26.46 5.24 -33.35
CA ALA A 14 -25.92 5.27 -32.03
C ALA A 14 -24.63 4.45 -32.04
N THR A 15 -23.50 5.15 -31.95
CA THR A 15 -22.22 4.48 -31.72
C THR A 15 -22.22 3.91 -30.31
N LEU A 16 -22.58 2.66 -30.24
CA LEU A 16 -22.41 1.84 -29.05
C LEU A 16 -20.91 1.67 -28.88
N SER A 17 -20.33 2.34 -27.90
CA SER A 17 -18.96 2.09 -27.48
C SER A 17 -18.92 0.68 -26.91
N VAL A 18 -18.47 -0.25 -27.72
CA VAL A 18 -18.24 -1.64 -27.34
C VAL A 18 -17.10 -1.63 -26.33
N LEU A 19 -17.45 -1.88 -25.08
CA LEU A 19 -16.51 -2.27 -24.05
C LEU A 19 -15.94 -3.64 -24.47
N VAL A 20 -14.78 -3.64 -25.08
CA VAL A 20 -14.07 -4.90 -25.39
C VAL A 20 -13.51 -5.42 -24.07
N VAL A 21 -14.32 -6.22 -23.39
CA VAL A 21 -13.81 -7.12 -22.37
C VAL A 21 -13.11 -8.26 -23.11
N VAL A 22 -11.83 -8.13 -23.31
CA VAL A 22 -11.01 -9.25 -23.74
C VAL A 22 -10.88 -10.20 -22.57
N ALA A 23 -11.69 -11.25 -22.57
CA ALA A 23 -11.46 -12.40 -21.73
C ALA A 23 -10.18 -13.09 -22.20
N GLY A 24 -9.05 -12.70 -21.61
CA GLY A 24 -7.76 -13.35 -21.85
C GLY A 24 -7.74 -14.67 -21.11
N MET A 25 -7.77 -15.76 -21.87
CA MET A 25 -7.47 -17.10 -21.37
C MET A 25 -5.99 -17.21 -20.99
N LEU A 26 -5.78 -17.64 -19.77
CA LEU A 26 -4.69 -18.49 -19.26
C LEU A 26 -3.32 -18.43 -20.01
N PHE A 27 -2.52 -17.45 -19.66
CA PHE A 27 -1.09 -17.59 -19.41
C PHE A 27 -0.77 -16.57 -18.34
N GLY A 28 -0.07 -16.99 -17.27
CA GLY A 28 0.19 -16.17 -16.09
C GLY A 28 1.07 -14.93 -16.36
N ALA A 29 0.49 -13.96 -17.01
CA ALA A 29 0.95 -12.59 -16.98
C ALA A 29 0.06 -11.88 -15.95
N ASN A 30 0.67 -11.26 -14.95
CA ASN A 30 -0.03 -10.33 -14.08
C ASN A 30 -0.78 -9.35 -14.98
N VAL A 31 -2.11 -9.47 -15.01
CA VAL A 31 -2.97 -8.51 -15.68
C VAL A 31 -2.76 -7.22 -14.90
N ALA A 32 -2.10 -6.26 -15.52
CA ALA A 32 -1.99 -4.94 -14.95
C ALA A 32 -3.40 -4.50 -14.53
N SER A 33 -3.55 -4.07 -13.28
CA SER A 33 -4.81 -3.53 -12.78
C SER A 33 -5.30 -2.51 -13.79
N ALA A 34 -6.56 -2.63 -14.22
CA ALA A 34 -7.12 -1.73 -15.21
C ALA A 34 -6.91 -0.28 -14.77
N ASP A 35 -6.29 0.50 -15.64
CA ASP A 35 -6.11 1.92 -15.42
C ASP A 35 -7.46 2.57 -15.23
N SER A 36 -7.60 3.39 -14.22
CA SER A 36 -8.82 4.14 -14.06
C SER A 36 -8.79 5.38 -14.96
N VAL A 37 -9.88 5.56 -15.69
CA VAL A 37 -10.10 6.75 -16.53
C VAL A 37 -10.99 7.70 -15.74
N GLN A 38 -10.52 8.93 -15.55
CA GLN A 38 -11.39 10.01 -15.05
C GLN A 38 -11.67 11.01 -16.13
N TYR A 39 -12.85 11.55 -16.04
CA TYR A 39 -13.32 12.60 -16.92
C TYR A 39 -13.64 13.84 -16.11
N GLN A 40 -13.05 14.96 -16.49
CA GLN A 40 -13.32 16.25 -15.89
C GLN A 40 -13.68 17.24 -16.99
N SER A 41 -14.71 18.06 -16.78
CA SER A 41 -15.12 19.10 -17.72
C SER A 41 -15.17 20.45 -17.06
N TYR A 42 -14.75 21.46 -17.78
CA TYR A 42 -14.81 22.85 -17.38
C TYR A 42 -15.61 23.64 -18.39
N GLN A 43 -16.44 24.59 -17.94
CA GLN A 43 -17.09 25.57 -18.82
C GLN A 43 -16.11 26.73 -19.10
N ARG A 44 -16.04 27.12 -20.34
CA ARG A 44 -15.19 28.23 -20.80
C ARG A 44 -15.98 29.19 -21.66
N ALA A 45 -15.59 30.47 -21.61
CA ALA A 45 -16.28 31.52 -22.38
C ALA A 45 -15.91 31.47 -23.87
N SER A 46 -14.73 30.95 -24.21
CA SER A 46 -14.27 30.86 -25.59
C SER A 46 -13.46 29.60 -25.86
N GLN A 47 -13.36 29.22 -27.12
CA GLN A 47 -12.54 28.08 -27.58
C GLN A 47 -11.03 28.32 -27.38
N THR A 48 -10.63 29.57 -27.25
CA THR A 48 -9.19 29.91 -27.08
C THR A 48 -8.73 29.93 -25.66
N GLU A 49 -9.65 29.79 -24.68
CA GLU A 49 -9.26 29.66 -23.29
C GLU A 49 -8.57 28.30 -23.03
N ALA A 50 -7.51 28.35 -22.27
CA ALA A 50 -6.80 27.13 -21.90
C ALA A 50 -7.69 26.17 -21.09
N CYS A 51 -7.71 24.91 -21.45
CA CYS A 51 -8.43 23.84 -20.76
C CYS A 51 -7.70 23.37 -19.51
N ALA A 52 -7.11 24.25 -18.76
CA ALA A 52 -6.50 23.97 -17.47
C ALA A 52 -7.44 24.35 -16.34
N ALA A 53 -7.32 23.69 -15.18
CA ALA A 53 -8.04 24.09 -13.98
C ALA A 53 -7.70 25.55 -13.64
N GLN A 54 -8.72 26.36 -13.39
CA GLN A 54 -8.59 27.75 -13.00
C GLN A 54 -8.73 27.91 -11.47
N PRO A 55 -8.38 29.07 -10.90
CA PRO A 55 -8.55 29.30 -9.48
C PRO A 55 -9.99 29.00 -9.02
N GLY A 56 -10.13 28.13 -8.03
CA GLY A 56 -11.42 27.66 -7.51
C GLY A 56 -11.93 26.35 -8.15
N GLU A 57 -11.31 25.87 -9.21
CA GLU A 57 -11.60 24.55 -9.77
C GLU A 57 -10.66 23.48 -9.13
N THR A 58 -11.21 22.31 -8.86
CA THR A 58 -10.44 21.23 -8.24
C THR A 58 -9.46 20.62 -9.24
N PRO A 59 -8.16 20.67 -9.00
CA PRO A 59 -7.19 19.99 -9.85
C PRO A 59 -7.42 18.48 -9.86
N TRP A 60 -7.14 17.83 -10.98
CA TRP A 60 -7.24 16.38 -11.13
C TRP A 60 -6.58 15.59 -10.03
N GLN A 61 -5.38 15.96 -9.62
CA GLN A 61 -4.61 15.27 -8.60
C GLN A 61 -5.22 15.30 -7.20
N ALA A 62 -5.97 16.35 -6.87
CA ALA A 62 -6.55 16.51 -5.54
C ALA A 62 -7.71 15.55 -5.26
N SER A 63 -8.41 15.07 -6.29
CA SER A 63 -9.54 14.15 -6.14
C SER A 63 -9.16 12.69 -6.05
N TRP A 64 -7.91 12.34 -6.33
CA TRP A 64 -7.51 10.95 -6.51
C TRP A 64 -6.66 10.37 -5.38
N GLY A 65 -6.06 11.19 -4.55
CA GLY A 65 -5.03 10.72 -3.63
C GLY A 65 -3.90 9.98 -4.36
N ALA A 66 -3.69 10.33 -5.64
CA ALA A 66 -2.71 9.65 -6.48
C ALA A 66 -1.33 9.90 -5.92
N ASP A 67 -0.64 8.82 -5.60
CA ASP A 67 0.77 8.87 -5.29
C ASP A 67 1.59 9.13 -6.56
N SER A 68 2.90 9.33 -6.39
CA SER A 68 3.81 9.56 -7.50
C SER A 68 3.93 8.37 -8.50
N SER A 69 3.24 7.26 -8.25
CA SER A 69 3.23 6.10 -9.15
C SER A 69 2.22 6.22 -10.28
N TRP A 70 1.34 7.22 -10.21
CA TRP A 70 0.39 7.50 -11.26
C TRP A 70 0.87 8.67 -12.09
N TYR A 71 0.78 8.56 -13.40
CA TYR A 71 1.09 9.63 -14.34
C TYR A 71 0.11 9.61 -15.52
N PRO A 72 -0.18 10.77 -16.13
CA PRO A 72 -1.05 10.82 -17.29
C PRO A 72 -0.35 10.17 -18.48
N THR A 73 -1.01 9.18 -19.10
CA THR A 73 -0.54 8.56 -20.33
C THR A 73 -1.18 9.15 -21.56
N TRP A 74 -2.31 9.78 -21.38
CA TRP A 74 -3.08 10.31 -22.48
C TRP A 74 -3.99 11.44 -22.02
N GLU A 75 -4.15 12.45 -22.90
CA GLU A 75 -4.95 13.61 -22.63
C GLU A 75 -5.75 14.01 -23.90
N GLN A 76 -7.05 14.11 -23.78
CA GLN A 76 -7.93 14.50 -24.88
C GLN A 76 -8.85 15.67 -24.51
N TRP A 77 -9.07 16.51 -25.48
CA TRP A 77 -9.99 17.60 -25.42
C TRP A 77 -11.35 17.21 -26.02
N ALA A 78 -12.42 17.51 -25.32
CA ALA A 78 -13.74 17.44 -25.89
C ALA A 78 -14.37 18.82 -25.87
N ASN A 79 -14.95 19.20 -26.98
CA ASN A 79 -15.67 20.44 -27.13
C ASN A 79 -17.15 20.12 -27.35
N ALA A 80 -18.03 20.76 -26.65
CA ALA A 80 -19.45 20.52 -26.80
C ALA A 80 -20.28 21.79 -26.79
N GLY A 81 -20.78 22.19 -27.96
CA GLY A 81 -22.14 22.51 -28.24
C GLY A 81 -22.68 23.90 -27.95
N THR A 82 -23.91 24.07 -28.26
CA THR A 82 -24.73 25.26 -28.34
C THR A 82 -24.86 26.03 -27.02
N GLY A 83 -24.24 27.19 -26.94
CA GLY A 83 -24.41 28.13 -25.83
C GLY A 83 -23.19 28.30 -24.91
N GLY A 84 -22.06 27.75 -25.25
CA GLY A 84 -20.80 27.89 -24.53
C GLY A 84 -19.83 26.78 -24.91
N TRP A 85 -18.59 26.94 -24.54
CA TRP A 85 -17.55 25.97 -24.80
C TRP A 85 -17.36 25.11 -23.56
N THR A 86 -17.53 23.81 -23.70
CA THR A 86 -17.15 22.84 -22.64
C THR A 86 -15.79 22.30 -22.98
N CYS A 87 -14.84 22.54 -22.10
CA CYS A 87 -13.53 21.98 -22.14
C CYS A 87 -13.55 20.68 -21.39
N GLY A 88 -13.65 19.57 -22.10
CA GLY A 88 -13.57 18.23 -21.52
C GLY A 88 -12.14 17.72 -21.59
N ARG A 89 -11.66 17.19 -20.49
CA ARG A 89 -10.36 16.57 -20.39
C ARG A 89 -10.55 15.16 -19.89
N SER A 90 -10.19 14.17 -20.65
CA SER A 90 -10.08 12.82 -20.18
C SER A 90 -8.60 12.46 -20.03
N ILE A 91 -8.23 11.97 -18.89
CA ILE A 91 -6.87 11.53 -18.62
C ILE A 91 -6.94 10.05 -18.26
N THR A 92 -6.25 9.23 -19.04
CA THR A 92 -5.97 7.86 -18.67
C THR A 92 -4.70 7.86 -17.84
N TRP A 93 -4.80 7.41 -16.62
CA TRP A 93 -3.66 7.25 -15.75
C TRP A 93 -3.21 5.80 -15.83
N ALA A 94 -2.01 5.58 -16.34
CA ALA A 94 -1.36 4.29 -16.26
C ALA A 94 -0.59 4.20 -14.95
N ARG A 95 -0.81 3.12 -14.23
CA ARG A 95 0.04 2.76 -13.12
C ARG A 95 1.18 1.91 -13.66
N ASP A 96 2.37 2.46 -13.70
CA ASP A 96 3.56 1.72 -14.11
C ASP A 96 4.03 0.78 -13.00
N SER A 97 3.20 -0.20 -12.68
CA SER A 97 3.58 -1.25 -11.72
C SER A 97 4.58 -2.24 -12.30
N ALA A 98 4.71 -2.30 -13.63
CA ALA A 98 5.58 -3.26 -14.30
C ALA A 98 7.02 -2.76 -14.49
N THR A 99 7.24 -1.46 -14.49
CA THR A 99 8.56 -0.86 -14.80
C THR A 99 9.15 -0.04 -13.66
N ARG A 100 8.34 0.34 -12.66
CA ARG A 100 8.87 1.13 -11.54
C ARG A 100 9.75 0.27 -10.64
N THR A 101 11.03 0.59 -10.64
CA THR A 101 11.98 0.03 -9.69
C THR A 101 11.90 0.83 -8.40
N TYR A 102 11.35 0.23 -7.36
CA TYR A 102 11.34 0.85 -6.05
C TYR A 102 12.68 0.64 -5.35
N ALA A 103 13.25 1.73 -4.86
CA ALA A 103 14.44 1.74 -4.02
C ALA A 103 14.08 1.81 -2.53
N LEU A 104 15.07 1.60 -1.67
CA LEU A 104 14.91 1.88 -0.24
C LEU A 104 14.59 3.36 -0.04
N GLY A 105 13.59 3.66 0.78
CA GLY A 105 13.12 5.01 1.06
C GLY A 105 11.99 5.50 0.15
N ASP A 106 11.68 4.80 -0.93
CA ASP A 106 10.53 5.12 -1.77
C ASP A 106 9.21 4.83 -1.05
N ILE A 107 8.16 5.51 -1.49
CA ILE A 107 6.80 5.16 -1.09
C ILE A 107 6.29 4.07 -2.03
N GLY A 108 5.94 2.93 -1.44
CA GLY A 108 5.42 1.77 -2.16
C GLY A 108 3.94 1.92 -2.55
N PRO A 109 3.40 0.96 -3.29
CA PRO A 109 2.02 1.03 -3.81
C PRO A 109 0.95 1.01 -2.71
N GLY A 110 1.28 0.56 -1.52
CA GLY A 110 0.39 0.63 -0.35
C GLY A 110 0.46 1.94 0.44
N GLY A 111 1.26 2.91 -0.03
CA GLY A 111 1.53 4.14 0.71
C GLY A 111 2.50 3.93 1.88
N GLY A 112 3.15 2.78 1.94
CA GLY A 112 4.16 2.45 2.94
C GLY A 112 5.56 2.84 2.49
N LEU A 113 6.49 2.93 3.43
CA LEU A 113 7.90 3.20 3.16
C LEU A 113 8.64 1.90 2.85
N VAL A 114 9.30 1.84 1.70
CA VAL A 114 10.14 0.69 1.33
C VAL A 114 11.38 0.65 2.21
N PHE A 115 11.47 -0.35 3.07
CA PHE A 115 12.55 -0.49 4.06
C PHE A 115 13.48 -1.68 3.79
N LEU A 116 13.04 -2.62 2.93
CA LEU A 116 13.80 -3.83 2.63
C LEU A 116 13.56 -4.26 1.18
N ILE A 117 14.63 -4.70 0.53
CA ILE A 117 14.59 -5.36 -0.78
C ILE A 117 15.25 -6.72 -0.59
N SER A 118 14.51 -7.80 -0.80
CA SER A 118 15.00 -9.17 -0.57
C SER A 118 14.25 -10.17 -1.43
N GLY A 119 14.96 -11.15 -2.01
CA GLY A 119 14.35 -12.20 -2.81
C GLY A 119 13.57 -11.70 -4.04
N GLY A 120 13.93 -10.54 -4.60
CA GLY A 120 13.22 -9.91 -5.70
C GLY A 120 11.98 -9.10 -5.29
N LEU A 121 11.59 -9.16 -4.03
CA LEU A 121 10.46 -8.40 -3.47
C LEU A 121 10.92 -7.13 -2.76
N ARG A 122 10.02 -6.16 -2.68
CA ARG A 122 10.14 -4.94 -1.89
C ARG A 122 9.16 -5.04 -0.73
N TYR A 123 9.65 -4.66 0.46
CA TYR A 123 8.86 -4.66 1.67
C TYR A 123 8.61 -3.23 2.11
N GLU A 124 7.36 -2.85 2.18
CA GLU A 124 6.93 -1.53 2.66
C GLU A 124 6.33 -1.63 4.06
N MET A 125 6.62 -0.65 4.93
CA MET A 125 6.02 -0.54 6.26
C MET A 125 4.95 0.55 6.29
N ALA A 126 3.86 0.31 6.99
CA ALA A 126 2.79 1.28 7.20
C ALA A 126 3.30 2.56 7.91
N PRO A 127 2.69 3.73 7.70
CA PRO A 127 3.02 4.94 8.45
C PRO A 127 2.64 4.79 9.93
N LYS A 128 3.23 5.59 10.82
CA LYS A 128 2.91 5.56 12.27
C LYS A 128 1.46 5.91 12.60
N THR A 129 0.73 6.46 11.66
CA THR A 129 -0.69 6.82 11.78
C THR A 129 -1.63 5.73 11.28
N TRP A 130 -1.13 4.53 10.96
CA TRP A 130 -1.91 3.45 10.35
C TRP A 130 -3.09 2.97 11.22
N GLY A 131 -2.99 3.08 12.53
CA GLY A 131 -4.03 2.66 13.45
C GLY A 131 -3.65 2.84 14.92
N VAL A 132 -4.64 2.66 15.79
CA VAL A 132 -4.50 2.83 17.23
C VAL A 132 -3.46 1.90 17.86
N ASN A 133 -3.28 0.71 17.32
CA ASN A 133 -2.33 -0.28 17.86
C ASN A 133 -0.85 0.09 17.67
N GLU A 134 -0.56 1.14 16.92
CA GLU A 134 0.76 1.76 16.90
C GLU A 134 1.07 2.53 18.18
N THR A 135 0.06 3.01 18.89
CA THR A 135 0.22 3.81 20.10
C THR A 135 -0.12 3.05 21.38
N THR A 136 -1.22 2.33 21.38
CA THR A 136 -1.69 1.60 22.56
C THR A 136 -1.15 0.18 22.67
N GLY A 137 -0.76 -0.42 21.54
CA GLY A 137 -0.45 -1.84 21.47
C GLY A 137 -1.69 -2.74 21.54
N ILE A 138 -1.47 -4.05 21.44
CA ILE A 138 -2.49 -5.10 21.52
C ILE A 138 -1.82 -6.44 21.87
N ALA A 139 -2.56 -7.40 22.40
CA ALA A 139 -2.08 -8.77 22.58
C ALA A 139 -1.70 -9.41 21.22
N TRP A 140 -0.78 -10.35 21.25
CA TRP A 140 -0.34 -11.03 20.02
C TRP A 140 -1.48 -11.81 19.35
N CYS A 141 -2.28 -12.49 20.18
CA CYS A 141 -3.42 -13.30 19.76
C CYS A 141 -4.46 -13.32 20.89
N SER A 142 -5.74 -13.50 20.56
CA SER A 142 -6.79 -13.72 21.56
C SER A 142 -6.63 -15.04 22.32
N ASP A 143 -6.06 -16.06 21.69
CA ASP A 143 -5.60 -17.27 22.37
C ASP A 143 -4.12 -17.14 22.72
N THR A 144 -3.84 -17.07 24.01
CA THR A 144 -2.49 -16.85 24.54
C THR A 144 -1.82 -18.13 25.01
N THR A 145 -2.45 -19.29 24.84
CA THR A 145 -2.02 -20.57 25.38
C THR A 145 -1.79 -21.67 24.35
N SER A 146 -2.38 -21.54 23.17
CA SER A 146 -2.26 -22.54 22.11
C SER A 146 -1.07 -22.25 21.18
N SER A 147 -0.44 -23.32 20.71
CA SER A 147 0.57 -23.23 19.66
C SER A 147 -0.10 -23.06 18.29
N ILE A 148 0.40 -22.10 17.51
CA ILE A 148 -0.03 -21.88 16.13
C ILE A 148 1.07 -22.38 15.20
N THR A 149 0.96 -23.64 14.79
CA THR A 149 2.01 -24.38 14.07
C THR A 149 2.53 -23.66 12.82
N GLY A 150 1.67 -22.94 12.10
CA GLY A 150 2.05 -22.18 10.90
C GLY A 150 2.67 -20.81 11.16
N ALA A 151 2.76 -20.35 12.43
CA ALA A 151 3.26 -19.03 12.79
C ALA A 151 4.65 -19.05 13.44
N VAL A 152 5.51 -20.02 13.08
CA VAL A 152 6.83 -20.20 13.68
C VAL A 152 7.97 -19.66 12.80
N GLY A 153 7.71 -19.28 11.57
CA GLY A 153 8.71 -18.80 10.61
C GLY A 153 9.37 -17.51 11.11
N THR A 154 10.71 -17.45 11.11
CA THR A 154 11.46 -16.28 11.55
C THR A 154 12.11 -15.52 10.41
N ALA A 155 12.38 -16.17 9.28
CA ALA A 155 13.09 -15.61 8.13
C ALA A 155 12.28 -14.52 7.41
N VAL A 156 12.98 -13.66 6.66
CA VAL A 156 12.37 -12.76 5.69
C VAL A 156 11.52 -13.57 4.70
N GLY A 157 10.32 -13.11 4.41
CA GLY A 157 9.34 -13.76 3.55
C GLY A 157 8.33 -14.63 4.29
N THR A 158 8.52 -14.89 5.61
CA THR A 158 7.61 -15.75 6.36
C THR A 158 6.47 -15.01 7.06
N GLY A 159 6.55 -13.69 7.19
CA GLY A 159 5.57 -12.89 7.95
C GLY A 159 4.14 -13.03 7.44
N SER A 160 3.94 -13.04 6.12
CA SER A 160 2.61 -13.19 5.52
C SER A 160 2.00 -14.55 5.80
N ALA A 161 2.79 -15.64 5.70
CA ALA A 161 2.33 -17.00 6.00
C ALA A 161 2.02 -17.16 7.48
N ASN A 162 2.90 -16.66 8.38
CA ASN A 162 2.67 -16.65 9.82
C ASN A 162 1.34 -15.93 10.14
N THR A 163 1.13 -14.73 9.60
CA THR A 163 -0.10 -13.95 9.81
C THR A 163 -1.32 -14.73 9.32
N THR A 164 -1.23 -15.38 8.18
CA THR A 164 -2.32 -16.21 7.65
C THR A 164 -2.65 -17.37 8.60
N ALA A 165 -1.63 -18.03 9.16
CA ALA A 165 -1.82 -19.09 10.13
C ALA A 165 -2.47 -18.59 11.44
N MET A 166 -2.10 -17.39 11.91
CA MET A 166 -2.75 -16.74 13.05
C MET A 166 -4.25 -16.54 12.81
N LEU A 167 -4.64 -16.10 11.61
CA LEU A 167 -6.04 -15.85 11.26
C LEU A 167 -6.85 -17.12 11.05
N ALA A 168 -6.23 -18.22 10.61
CA ALA A 168 -6.89 -19.48 10.38
C ALA A 168 -7.47 -20.08 11.66
N LEU A 169 -6.74 -20.00 12.78
CA LEU A 169 -7.15 -20.42 14.14
C LEU A 169 -5.95 -20.16 15.10
N PRO A 170 -6.14 -19.81 16.36
CA PRO A 170 -7.39 -19.45 17.05
C PRO A 170 -7.54 -17.94 17.29
N CYS A 171 -6.80 -17.08 16.54
CA CYS A 171 -6.76 -15.65 16.81
C CYS A 171 -7.99 -14.96 16.20
N THR A 172 -9.00 -14.71 16.98
CA THR A 172 -10.15 -13.88 16.58
C THR A 172 -9.86 -12.38 16.72
N SER A 173 -8.84 -12.01 17.48
CA SER A 173 -8.28 -10.65 17.60
C SER A 173 -6.78 -10.73 17.91
N GLY A 174 -6.10 -9.60 17.88
CA GLY A 174 -4.69 -9.51 18.20
C GLY A 174 -3.85 -8.91 17.06
N ALA A 175 -2.53 -8.99 17.22
CA ALA A 175 -1.56 -8.32 16.37
C ALA A 175 -1.67 -8.72 14.88
N GLY A 176 -1.77 -10.02 14.60
CA GLY A 176 -1.90 -10.51 13.22
C GLY A 176 -3.20 -10.09 12.56
N VAL A 177 -4.33 -10.18 13.30
CA VAL A 177 -5.66 -9.75 12.82
C VAL A 177 -5.65 -8.26 12.52
N SER A 178 -5.07 -7.46 13.43
CA SER A 178 -4.97 -6.01 13.27
C SER A 178 -4.12 -5.62 12.07
N ALA A 179 -2.96 -6.25 11.87
CA ALA A 179 -2.10 -5.99 10.73
C ALA A 179 -2.80 -6.36 9.40
N ARG A 180 -3.48 -7.50 9.33
CA ARG A 180 -4.23 -7.94 8.14
C ARG A 180 -5.44 -7.07 7.84
N ALA A 181 -6.02 -6.43 8.84
CA ALA A 181 -7.15 -5.52 8.69
C ALA A 181 -6.77 -4.16 8.09
N TYR A 182 -5.50 -3.79 8.11
CA TYR A 182 -5.04 -2.53 7.51
C TYR A 182 -5.29 -2.51 5.99
N ARG A 183 -5.57 -1.32 5.45
CA ARG A 183 -5.97 -1.11 4.04
C ARG A 183 -5.18 0.02 3.38
N GLY A 184 -3.92 0.19 3.73
CA GLY A 184 -3.06 1.17 3.07
C GLY A 184 -3.05 0.96 1.55
N GLY A 185 -3.23 2.05 0.79
CA GLY A 185 -3.39 2.01 -0.67
C GLY A 185 -4.63 1.23 -1.18
N GLY A 186 -5.61 0.94 -0.31
CA GLY A 186 -6.75 0.09 -0.65
C GLY A 186 -6.41 -1.41 -0.74
N LEU A 187 -5.20 -1.81 -0.34
CA LEU A 187 -4.69 -3.17 -0.49
C LEU A 187 -5.05 -4.05 0.72
N THR A 188 -5.13 -5.36 0.51
CA THR A 188 -5.63 -6.33 1.51
C THR A 188 -4.59 -7.35 1.97
N ASP A 189 -3.36 -7.24 1.47
CA ASP A 189 -2.27 -8.18 1.66
C ASP A 189 -1.22 -7.72 2.70
N TRP A 190 -1.57 -6.75 3.55
CA TRP A 190 -0.78 -6.34 4.70
C TRP A 190 -0.70 -7.46 5.74
N PHE A 191 0.42 -7.56 6.45
CA PHE A 191 0.67 -8.60 7.43
C PHE A 191 1.56 -8.13 8.57
N LEU A 192 1.63 -8.91 9.65
CA LEU A 192 2.53 -8.71 10.76
C LEU A 192 3.92 -9.22 10.36
N PRO A 193 4.99 -8.41 10.45
CA PRO A 193 6.33 -8.82 10.02
C PRO A 193 6.84 -10.04 10.80
N SER A 194 7.60 -10.93 10.15
CA SER A 194 8.38 -11.95 10.84
C SER A 194 9.48 -11.32 11.71
N LYS A 195 10.14 -12.15 12.54
CA LYS A 195 11.25 -11.67 13.36
C LYS A 195 12.33 -10.96 12.54
N ASP A 196 12.75 -11.53 11.41
CA ASP A 196 13.84 -10.98 10.62
C ASP A 196 13.38 -9.79 9.76
N GLU A 197 12.10 -9.74 9.35
CA GLU A 197 11.50 -8.56 8.71
C GLU A 197 11.41 -7.40 9.70
N LEU A 198 11.03 -7.66 10.95
CA LEU A 198 10.98 -6.63 12.00
C LEU A 198 12.39 -6.15 12.36
N ASN A 199 13.37 -7.05 12.41
CA ASN A 199 14.77 -6.69 12.59
C ASN A 199 15.30 -5.84 11.41
N ALA A 200 14.89 -6.12 10.17
CA ALA A 200 15.22 -5.29 9.01
C ALA A 200 14.63 -3.88 9.13
N MET A 201 13.38 -3.75 9.60
CA MET A 201 12.78 -2.43 9.89
C MET A 201 13.59 -1.66 10.93
N CYS A 202 14.05 -2.34 11.97
CA CYS A 202 14.92 -1.76 12.98
C CYS A 202 16.24 -1.30 12.37
N ASN A 203 16.93 -2.12 11.59
CA ASN A 203 18.17 -1.78 10.92
C ASN A 203 18.00 -0.59 9.97
N TYR A 204 16.91 -0.58 9.20
CA TYR A 204 16.57 0.55 8.33
C TYR A 204 16.37 1.84 9.14
N SER A 205 15.65 1.78 10.25
CA SER A 205 15.39 2.96 11.07
C SER A 205 16.66 3.66 11.59
N ARG A 206 17.75 2.92 11.73
CA ARG A 206 19.05 3.42 12.21
C ARG A 206 19.90 4.02 11.11
N ASN A 207 19.93 3.36 9.97
CA ASN A 207 20.68 3.80 8.80
C ASN A 207 19.87 3.61 7.51
N PRO A 208 18.96 4.54 7.19
CA PRO A 208 18.10 4.41 6.01
C PRO A 208 18.85 4.36 4.67
N THR A 209 20.06 4.92 4.61
CA THR A 209 20.87 4.97 3.37
C THR A 209 21.68 3.71 3.14
N ALA A 210 22.00 2.98 4.20
CA ALA A 210 22.80 1.75 4.13
C ALA A 210 22.41 0.81 5.30
N PRO A 211 21.19 0.29 5.33
CA PRO A 211 20.74 -0.57 6.42
C PRO A 211 21.54 -1.87 6.47
N ALA A 212 21.82 -2.35 7.67
CA ALA A 212 22.42 -3.66 7.85
C ALA A 212 21.48 -4.75 7.33
N ALA A 213 22.06 -5.89 6.90
CA ALA A 213 21.28 -7.03 6.43
C ALA A 213 20.28 -7.53 7.49
N PRO A 214 19.14 -8.11 7.10
CA PRO A 214 18.12 -8.61 8.03
C PRO A 214 18.64 -9.63 9.05
N SER A 215 19.69 -10.37 8.73
CA SER A 215 20.36 -11.33 9.62
C SER A 215 21.28 -10.70 10.65
N VAL A 216 21.66 -9.44 10.46
CA VAL A 216 22.48 -8.69 11.41
C VAL A 216 21.59 -8.13 12.49
N SER A 217 21.91 -8.45 13.76
CA SER A 217 21.14 -7.93 14.89
C SER A 217 21.12 -6.40 14.90
N CYS A 218 19.94 -5.84 15.05
CA CYS A 218 19.78 -4.39 15.23
C CYS A 218 20.29 -3.93 16.60
N TYR A 219 20.43 -4.84 17.58
CA TYR A 219 20.96 -4.52 18.90
C TYR A 219 22.44 -4.14 18.81
N GLY A 220 22.77 -2.94 19.26
CA GLY A 220 24.16 -2.45 19.24
C GLY A 220 24.76 -2.23 17.85
N SER A 221 23.97 -2.31 16.76
CA SER A 221 24.46 -2.06 15.41
C SER A 221 24.78 -0.58 15.20
N ALA A 222 25.92 -0.30 14.58
CA ALA A 222 26.28 1.07 14.17
C ALA A 222 25.43 1.52 12.94
N PRO A 223 25.22 2.84 12.77
CA PRO A 223 25.71 3.94 13.58
C PRO A 223 24.72 4.31 14.70
N GLY A 224 24.96 3.84 15.86
CA GLY A 224 24.21 4.16 17.06
C GLY A 224 23.10 3.18 17.43
N SER A 225 22.74 3.19 18.71
CA SER A 225 21.73 2.30 19.29
C SER A 225 20.30 2.83 19.20
N THR A 226 20.08 3.95 18.50
CA THR A 226 18.79 4.64 18.40
C THR A 226 18.41 4.86 16.95
N GLN A 227 17.13 5.09 16.70
CA GLN A 227 16.64 5.49 15.39
C GLN A 227 17.37 6.74 14.89
N ASN A 228 17.63 6.81 13.58
CA ASN A 228 18.06 8.03 12.94
C ASN A 228 17.05 9.15 13.23
N SER A 229 17.53 10.34 13.61
CA SER A 229 16.66 11.44 14.04
C SER A 229 15.67 11.89 12.97
N THR A 230 16.08 11.94 11.72
CA THR A 230 15.20 12.28 10.58
C THR A 230 14.14 11.22 10.38
N PHE A 231 14.49 9.93 10.46
CA PHE A 231 13.53 8.85 10.38
C PHE A 231 12.54 8.91 11.56
N ALA A 232 13.02 9.07 12.78
CA ALA A 232 12.20 9.11 13.98
C ALA A 232 11.18 10.27 13.97
N ALA A 233 11.58 11.44 13.49
CA ALA A 233 10.71 12.60 13.34
C ALA A 233 9.68 12.44 12.21
N GLY A 234 9.99 11.61 11.21
CA GLY A 234 9.18 11.41 10.00
C GLY A 234 7.88 10.63 10.23
N THR A 235 7.14 10.50 9.14
CA THR A 235 5.85 9.78 9.08
C THR A 235 5.96 8.30 9.47
N TYR A 236 7.13 7.70 9.28
CA TYR A 236 7.36 6.27 9.50
C TYR A 236 8.16 5.97 10.77
N GLY A 237 8.55 7.00 11.54
CA GLY A 237 9.27 6.83 12.80
C GLY A 237 8.54 5.93 13.79
N PHE A 238 9.30 5.17 14.55
CA PHE A 238 8.72 4.32 15.60
C PHE A 238 8.50 5.09 16.88
N ALA A 239 7.51 4.66 17.65
CA ALA A 239 7.24 5.25 18.94
C ALA A 239 8.40 5.03 19.93
N SER A 240 8.67 6.05 20.76
CA SER A 240 9.80 6.06 21.69
C SER A 240 9.53 5.34 23.01
N ALA A 241 8.25 5.16 23.42
CA ALA A 241 7.90 4.52 24.69
C ALA A 241 6.47 3.98 24.70
N PRO A 242 6.24 2.75 25.13
CA PRO A 242 7.14 1.61 25.13
C PRO A 242 7.44 1.20 23.68
N PRO A 243 8.69 0.97 23.32
CA PRO A 243 9.09 0.81 21.91
C PRO A 243 9.12 -0.63 21.42
N SER A 244 8.47 -1.57 22.10
CA SER A 244 8.40 -2.97 21.70
C SER A 244 7.28 -3.19 20.69
N TYR A 245 7.62 -3.94 19.64
CA TYR A 245 6.72 -4.30 18.56
C TYR A 245 6.66 -5.83 18.39
N TRP A 246 5.45 -6.34 18.16
CA TRP A 246 5.25 -7.74 17.86
C TRP A 246 5.81 -8.12 16.50
N SER A 247 6.45 -9.29 16.44
CA SER A 247 6.57 -10.03 15.19
C SER A 247 5.48 -11.09 15.07
N SER A 248 5.28 -11.62 13.87
CA SER A 248 4.37 -12.75 13.63
C SER A 248 4.96 -14.10 14.05
N SER A 249 6.20 -14.11 14.52
CA SER A 249 6.95 -15.34 14.81
C SER A 249 6.69 -15.82 16.24
N GLN A 250 5.87 -16.84 16.38
CA GLN A 250 5.70 -17.54 17.66
C GLN A 250 7.01 -18.20 18.06
N ASN A 251 7.31 -18.25 19.37
CA ASN A 251 8.39 -19.05 19.91
C ASN A 251 7.85 -20.38 20.49
N ILE A 252 6.97 -20.29 21.48
CA ILE A 252 6.25 -21.44 22.05
C ILE A 252 4.75 -21.11 22.17
N ALA A 253 3.99 -21.98 22.79
CA ALA A 253 2.54 -21.81 22.93
C ALA A 253 2.16 -20.50 23.65
N SER A 254 2.93 -20.09 24.67
CA SER A 254 2.61 -18.94 25.52
C SER A 254 3.26 -17.63 25.09
N ASP A 255 4.32 -17.66 24.26
CA ASP A 255 5.08 -16.46 23.92
C ASP A 255 5.39 -16.32 22.42
N ALA A 256 5.69 -15.10 22.03
CA ALA A 256 6.06 -14.73 20.67
C ALA A 256 7.25 -13.78 20.67
N ARG A 257 7.88 -13.63 19.51
CA ARG A 257 9.07 -12.79 19.35
C ARG A 257 8.67 -11.34 19.20
N GLU A 258 9.44 -10.48 19.83
CA GLU A 258 9.30 -9.03 19.80
C GLU A 258 10.62 -8.35 19.45
N GLN A 259 10.55 -7.08 19.09
CA GLN A 259 11.70 -6.21 18.87
C GLN A 259 11.50 -4.89 19.63
N PHE A 260 12.44 -4.60 20.52
CA PHE A 260 12.52 -3.33 21.22
C PHE A 260 13.25 -2.31 20.35
N LEU A 261 12.49 -1.48 19.60
CA LEU A 261 13.08 -0.63 18.58
C LEU A 261 13.92 0.54 19.10
N ALA A 262 13.83 0.89 20.38
CA ALA A 262 14.67 1.95 20.95
C ALA A 262 16.14 1.57 21.02
N ASN A 263 16.46 0.31 21.36
CA ASN A 263 17.85 -0.15 21.44
C ASN A 263 18.16 -1.31 20.50
N GLY A 264 17.15 -1.87 19.81
CA GLY A 264 17.29 -2.98 18.88
C GLY A 264 17.30 -4.37 19.52
N PHE A 265 17.03 -4.49 20.80
CA PHE A 265 16.96 -5.79 21.47
C PHE A 265 15.80 -6.61 20.89
N ALA A 266 16.09 -7.83 20.46
CA ALA A 266 15.10 -8.81 20.05
C ALA A 266 14.86 -9.77 21.22
N GLY A 267 13.61 -9.87 21.65
CA GLY A 267 13.19 -10.61 22.83
C GLY A 267 12.04 -11.56 22.58
N LEU A 268 11.48 -11.99 23.69
CA LEU A 268 10.27 -12.78 23.80
C LEU A 268 9.35 -12.09 24.80
N ASP A 269 8.06 -12.06 24.50
CA ASP A 269 7.05 -11.63 25.46
C ASP A 269 5.86 -12.58 25.43
N LEU A 270 5.12 -12.63 26.53
CA LEU A 270 3.90 -13.42 26.61
C LEU A 270 2.90 -12.94 25.59
N LYS A 271 2.21 -13.84 24.91
CA LYS A 271 1.17 -13.46 23.90
C LYS A 271 0.07 -12.58 24.47
N SER A 272 -0.14 -12.59 25.78
CA SER A 272 -1.04 -11.69 26.49
C SER A 272 -0.48 -10.26 26.68
N GLY A 273 0.82 -10.06 26.46
CA GLY A 273 1.47 -8.75 26.55
C GLY A 273 0.88 -7.77 25.55
N THR A 274 0.89 -6.49 25.90
CA THR A 274 0.34 -5.45 25.06
C THR A 274 1.49 -4.70 24.38
N LEU A 275 1.88 -5.18 23.19
CA LEU A 275 2.93 -4.56 22.39
C LEU A 275 2.36 -3.93 21.11
N ARG A 276 3.15 -3.07 20.50
CA ARG A 276 2.78 -2.35 19.28
C ARG A 276 2.80 -3.23 18.05
N VAL A 277 2.11 -2.76 17.04
CA VAL A 277 2.00 -3.42 15.74
C VAL A 277 2.37 -2.42 14.66
N ARG A 278 3.21 -2.83 13.72
CA ARG A 278 3.46 -2.10 12.49
C ARG A 278 3.23 -3.05 11.30
N PRO A 279 2.14 -2.88 10.55
CA PRO A 279 1.90 -3.68 9.36
C PRO A 279 3.00 -3.49 8.31
N VAL A 280 3.32 -4.57 7.61
CA VAL A 280 4.19 -4.57 6.45
C VAL A 280 3.51 -5.26 5.28
N ARG A 281 4.00 -4.99 4.08
CA ARG A 281 3.54 -5.60 2.84
C ARG A 281 4.73 -5.88 1.94
N ALA A 282 4.68 -7.00 1.22
CA ALA A 282 5.66 -7.37 0.20
C ALA A 282 5.01 -7.33 -1.20
N PHE A 283 5.75 -6.83 -2.22
CA PHE A 283 5.25 -6.70 -3.59
C PHE A 283 6.39 -6.79 -4.62
#